data_46c8ee34aa9a1e09c599ea1ad552c2b8
#
_entry.id   46c8ee34aa9a1e09c599ea1ad552c2b8
#
_cell.length_a   1.000
_cell.length_b   1.000
_cell.length_c   1.000
_cell.angle_alpha   90.00
_cell.angle_beta   90.00
_cell.angle_gamma   90.00
#
_symmetry.space_group_name_H-M   'P 1'
#
loop_
_entity.id
_entity.type
_entity.pdbx_description
1 polymer ?
#
loop_
_entity_poly.entity_id
_entity_poly.type
_entity_poly.pdbx_seq_one_letter_code
_entity_poly.pdbx_strand_id
1 'polypeptide(L)'
;MPRYYPNTRFSDCWSSVGEVTFFHKDGKCFWKKRPRPEFLGTPGQLNQAELHHRAILAWQGIDDNDRELWIEYARSVPAHRPPFIKENHISGYNLFVSAYHGFAQLGNEHVPSPVPYPAFPVFCATSKSATEVEDDLCLKMNLSMDDEQNRYRLMGKIFLTSPGKGCKTSKLRTFIACGDSFIIPDFRKSYKIEGDSCQVHLRYFLIDSVTGFRCDFKKTSFQISIKN
;
A
#
# COMPACT_ATOMS: atom_id res chain seq x y z
N MET A 1 -34.81 1.49 -15.19
CA MET A 1 -34.46 0.62 -14.05
C MET A 1 -35.72 0.17 -13.37
N PRO A 2 -35.90 -1.15 -13.12
CA PRO A 2 -37.07 -1.63 -12.43
C PRO A 2 -37.08 -1.16 -10.96
N ARG A 3 -38.25 -0.74 -10.48
CA ARG A 3 -38.48 -0.39 -9.08
C ARG A 3 -38.79 -1.63 -8.28
N TYR A 4 -38.28 -1.69 -7.06
CA TYR A 4 -38.64 -2.66 -6.07
C TYR A 4 -39.68 -2.04 -5.11
N TYR A 5 -40.78 -2.75 -4.91
CA TYR A 5 -41.77 -2.37 -3.94
C TYR A 5 -41.62 -3.29 -2.72
N PRO A 6 -41.28 -2.75 -1.54
CA PRO A 6 -41.21 -3.54 -0.33
C PRO A 6 -42.59 -4.21 -0.06
N ASN A 7 -42.55 -5.44 0.38
CA ASN A 7 -43.74 -6.17 0.80
C ASN A 7 -43.69 -6.42 2.33
N THR A 8 -44.73 -7.06 2.87
CA THR A 8 -44.82 -7.34 4.31
C THR A 8 -43.67 -8.16 4.89
N ARG A 9 -42.88 -8.84 4.06
CA ARG A 9 -41.72 -9.63 4.49
C ARG A 9 -40.41 -8.84 4.44
N PHE A 10 -40.34 -7.79 3.60
CA PHE A 10 -39.12 -6.99 3.41
C PHE A 10 -39.54 -5.52 3.38
N SER A 11 -39.43 -4.86 4.54
CA SER A 11 -39.72 -3.44 4.66
C SER A 11 -38.67 -2.56 3.96
N ASP A 12 -37.44 -3.02 3.91
CA ASP A 12 -36.33 -2.34 3.28
C ASP A 12 -35.23 -3.33 2.83
N CYS A 13 -34.60 -3.06 1.70
CA CYS A 13 -33.52 -3.88 1.17
C CYS A 13 -32.31 -3.01 0.83
N TRP A 14 -31.21 -3.28 1.50
CA TRP A 14 -29.91 -2.71 1.23
C TRP A 14 -28.92 -3.81 0.89
N SER A 15 -27.88 -3.50 0.08
CA SER A 15 -26.79 -4.42 -0.22
C SER A 15 -27.10 -5.38 -1.37
N SER A 16 -26.30 -6.43 -1.50
CA SER A 16 -26.37 -7.39 -2.61
C SER A 16 -26.79 -8.76 -2.10
N VAL A 17 -27.73 -9.37 -2.80
CA VAL A 17 -28.18 -10.75 -2.54
C VAL A 17 -28.06 -11.53 -3.84
N GLY A 18 -27.16 -12.50 -3.86
CA GLY A 18 -26.88 -13.29 -5.07
C GLY A 18 -26.45 -12.40 -6.25
N GLU A 19 -27.18 -12.50 -7.37
CA GLU A 19 -26.91 -11.72 -8.58
C GLU A 19 -27.55 -10.33 -8.60
N VAL A 20 -28.18 -9.89 -7.52
CA VAL A 20 -28.92 -8.64 -7.47
C VAL A 20 -28.35 -7.71 -6.43
N THR A 21 -28.23 -6.43 -6.78
CA THR A 21 -27.88 -5.34 -5.85
C THR A 21 -29.07 -4.41 -5.71
N PHE A 22 -29.48 -4.17 -4.46
CA PHE A 22 -30.51 -3.21 -4.08
C PHE A 22 -29.86 -1.88 -3.67
N PHE A 23 -30.45 -0.78 -4.05
CA PHE A 23 -29.99 0.56 -3.69
C PHE A 23 -31.15 1.54 -3.65
N HIS A 24 -30.97 2.60 -2.87
CA HIS A 24 -31.93 3.68 -2.75
C HIS A 24 -31.48 4.89 -3.56
N LYS A 25 -32.43 5.49 -4.24
CA LYS A 25 -32.26 6.78 -4.92
C LYS A 25 -33.55 7.57 -4.78
N ASP A 26 -33.45 8.81 -4.33
CA ASP A 26 -34.58 9.74 -4.15
C ASP A 26 -35.73 9.12 -3.31
N GLY A 27 -35.38 8.43 -2.21
CA GLY A 27 -36.36 7.77 -1.31
C GLY A 27 -37.04 6.55 -1.90
N LYS A 28 -36.60 6.06 -3.07
CA LYS A 28 -37.19 4.88 -3.74
C LYS A 28 -36.17 3.76 -3.80
N CYS A 29 -36.64 2.52 -3.57
CA CYS A 29 -35.81 1.33 -3.68
C CYS A 29 -35.74 0.84 -5.13
N PHE A 30 -34.55 0.57 -5.60
CA PHE A 30 -34.27 0.03 -6.94
C PHE A 30 -33.41 -1.21 -6.81
N TRP A 31 -33.45 -2.04 -7.85
CA TRP A 31 -32.53 -3.13 -7.98
C TRP A 31 -31.86 -3.14 -9.36
N LYS A 32 -30.69 -3.69 -9.43
CA LYS A 32 -29.97 -3.94 -10.69
C LYS A 32 -29.29 -5.30 -10.63
N LYS A 33 -29.14 -5.94 -11.79
CA LYS A 33 -28.30 -7.13 -11.87
C LYS A 33 -26.87 -6.73 -11.49
N ARG A 34 -26.25 -7.50 -10.60
CA ARG A 34 -24.85 -7.30 -10.22
C ARG A 34 -23.98 -7.61 -11.45
N PRO A 35 -23.24 -6.63 -11.98
CA PRO A 35 -22.28 -6.94 -13.02
C PRO A 35 -21.26 -7.91 -12.46
N ARG A 36 -21.04 -9.03 -13.12
CA ARG A 36 -19.86 -9.86 -12.87
C ARG A 36 -18.72 -9.17 -13.65
N PRO A 37 -17.79 -8.48 -12.99
CA PRO A 37 -16.62 -8.01 -13.71
C PRO A 37 -15.88 -9.24 -14.22
N GLU A 38 -15.71 -9.35 -15.52
CA GLU A 38 -14.71 -10.22 -16.12
C GLU A 38 -13.37 -9.63 -15.73
N PHE A 39 -12.83 -10.09 -14.61
CA PHE A 39 -11.57 -9.57 -14.09
C PHE A 39 -10.43 -10.27 -14.82
N LEU A 40 -10.06 -9.72 -15.95
CA LEU A 40 -8.77 -9.95 -16.58
C LEU A 40 -7.76 -9.01 -15.91
N GLY A 41 -7.30 -9.37 -14.70
CA GLY A 41 -6.30 -8.59 -13.98
C GLY A 41 -4.97 -8.56 -14.73
N THR A 42 -4.26 -7.44 -14.64
CA THR A 42 -2.86 -7.42 -15.05
C THR A 42 -2.06 -8.43 -14.20
N PRO A 43 -0.92 -8.98 -14.69
CA PRO A 43 -0.10 -9.91 -13.92
C PRO A 43 0.22 -9.40 -12.49
N GLY A 44 0.51 -8.11 -12.33
CA GLY A 44 0.74 -7.52 -11.01
C GLY A 44 -0.51 -7.51 -10.11
N GLN A 45 -1.71 -7.34 -10.67
CA GLN A 45 -2.95 -7.42 -9.90
C GLN A 45 -3.27 -8.86 -9.49
N LEU A 46 -3.01 -9.83 -10.37
CA LEU A 46 -3.16 -11.25 -10.07
C LEU A 46 -2.21 -11.68 -8.96
N ASN A 47 -0.94 -11.30 -9.03
CA ASN A 47 0.04 -11.57 -7.97
C ASN A 47 -0.38 -10.96 -6.61
N GLN A 48 -0.92 -9.74 -6.62
CA GLN A 48 -1.43 -9.11 -5.38
C GLN A 48 -2.68 -9.81 -4.84
N ALA A 49 -3.58 -10.28 -5.72
CA ALA A 49 -4.75 -11.04 -5.32
C ALA A 49 -4.35 -12.39 -4.72
N GLU A 50 -3.39 -13.08 -5.33
CA GLU A 50 -2.85 -14.34 -4.82
C GLU A 50 -2.16 -14.16 -3.47
N LEU A 51 -1.31 -13.13 -3.33
CA LEU A 51 -0.68 -12.78 -2.04
C LEU A 51 -1.73 -12.52 -0.97
N HIS A 52 -2.79 -11.78 -1.29
CA HIS A 52 -3.86 -11.53 -0.36
C HIS A 52 -4.63 -12.80 0.02
N HIS A 53 -4.86 -13.70 -0.95
CA HIS A 53 -5.47 -14.99 -0.68
C HIS A 53 -4.62 -15.84 0.26
N ARG A 54 -3.31 -15.91 0.06
CA ARG A 54 -2.37 -16.58 0.97
C ARG A 54 -2.42 -15.99 2.39
N ALA A 55 -2.51 -14.67 2.51
CA ALA A 55 -2.68 -14.00 3.80
C ALA A 55 -3.99 -14.40 4.51
N ILE A 56 -5.09 -14.56 3.75
CA ILE A 56 -6.38 -15.04 4.29
C ILE A 56 -6.24 -16.47 4.82
N LEU A 57 -5.64 -17.36 4.04
CA LEU A 57 -5.42 -18.76 4.46
C LEU A 57 -4.53 -18.84 5.70
N ALA A 58 -3.47 -18.04 5.76
CA ALA A 58 -2.59 -17.96 6.92
C ALA A 58 -3.36 -17.47 8.16
N TRP A 59 -4.22 -16.45 8.04
CA TRP A 59 -5.08 -15.99 9.13
C TRP A 59 -6.06 -17.06 9.62
N GLN A 60 -6.60 -17.86 8.71
CA GLN A 60 -7.49 -18.95 9.07
C GLN A 60 -6.77 -20.08 9.83
N GLY A 61 -5.48 -20.24 9.60
CA GLY A 61 -4.65 -21.28 10.22
C GLY A 61 -4.04 -20.91 11.56
N ILE A 62 -4.09 -19.66 12.01
CA ILE A 62 -3.59 -19.27 13.34
C ILE A 62 -4.55 -19.70 14.45
N ASP A 63 -4.04 -19.92 15.63
CA ASP A 63 -4.86 -20.31 16.78
C ASP A 63 -5.71 -19.14 17.33
N ASP A 64 -6.64 -19.46 18.23
CA ASP A 64 -7.57 -18.47 18.76
C ASP A 64 -6.87 -17.50 19.72
N ASN A 65 -5.84 -17.94 20.46
CA ASN A 65 -5.06 -17.06 21.34
C ASN A 65 -4.32 -16.00 20.53
N ASP A 66 -3.68 -16.39 19.44
CA ASP A 66 -3.01 -15.45 18.53
C ASP A 66 -4.02 -14.47 17.88
N ARG A 67 -5.23 -14.93 17.54
CA ARG A 67 -6.28 -14.04 17.03
C ARG A 67 -6.71 -13.00 18.05
N GLU A 68 -6.86 -13.39 19.31
CA GLU A 68 -7.19 -12.46 20.40
C GLU A 68 -6.09 -11.42 20.59
N LEU A 69 -4.82 -11.83 20.58
CA LEU A 69 -3.68 -10.90 20.64
C LEU A 69 -3.66 -9.93 19.47
N TRP A 70 -3.93 -10.40 18.24
CA TRP A 70 -4.04 -9.51 17.07
C TRP A 70 -5.16 -8.48 17.23
N ILE A 71 -6.31 -8.88 17.81
CA ILE A 71 -7.43 -7.96 18.08
C ILE A 71 -7.06 -6.94 19.16
N GLU A 72 -6.36 -7.37 20.21
CA GLU A 72 -5.90 -6.49 21.27
C GLU A 72 -4.90 -5.45 20.75
N TYR A 73 -3.87 -5.89 20.03
CA TYR A 73 -2.86 -5.00 19.46
C TYR A 73 -3.43 -4.05 18.40
N ALA A 74 -4.42 -4.47 17.66
CA ALA A 74 -5.10 -3.60 16.69
C ALA A 74 -5.72 -2.36 17.33
N ARG A 75 -6.14 -2.43 18.59
CA ARG A 75 -6.70 -1.30 19.34
C ARG A 75 -5.66 -0.23 19.66
N SER A 76 -4.37 -0.59 19.75
CA SER A 76 -3.25 0.31 20.04
C SER A 76 -2.68 1.00 18.80
N VAL A 77 -3.05 0.56 17.59
CA VAL A 77 -2.55 1.12 16.34
C VAL A 77 -3.09 2.55 16.14
N PRO A 78 -2.20 3.54 15.90
CA PRO A 78 -2.64 4.89 15.58
C PRO A 78 -3.57 4.91 14.36
N ALA A 79 -4.60 5.71 14.39
CA ALA A 79 -5.51 5.85 13.26
C ALA A 79 -4.78 6.45 12.04
N HIS A 80 -4.60 5.67 10.98
CA HIS A 80 -3.94 6.11 9.75
C HIS A 80 -4.76 7.06 8.88
N ARG A 81 -6.05 7.12 9.14
CA ARG A 81 -6.96 8.05 8.48
C ARG A 81 -7.65 8.83 9.56
N PRO A 82 -7.85 10.16 9.38
CA PRO A 82 -8.64 10.89 10.34
C PRO A 82 -9.95 10.13 10.48
N PRO A 83 -10.24 9.58 11.66
CA PRO A 83 -11.52 8.97 11.85
C PRO A 83 -12.49 10.13 11.93
N PHE A 84 -13.43 10.12 11.06
CA PHE A 84 -14.62 10.91 11.29
C PHE A 84 -15.35 10.42 12.57
N ILE A 85 -14.93 9.26 13.10
CA ILE A 85 -15.43 8.65 14.34
C ILE A 85 -14.21 8.15 15.13
N LYS A 86 -14.04 8.60 16.38
CA LYS A 86 -12.91 8.28 17.27
C LYS A 86 -12.68 6.78 17.54
N GLU A 87 -13.63 5.93 17.20
CA GLU A 87 -13.68 4.51 17.53
C GLU A 87 -13.31 3.58 16.37
N ASN A 88 -12.94 4.13 15.20
CA ASN A 88 -12.55 3.29 14.06
C ASN A 88 -11.12 2.76 14.23
N HIS A 89 -10.99 1.67 14.94
CA HIS A 89 -9.76 0.90 15.01
C HIS A 89 -9.62 0.00 13.75
N ILE A 90 -8.37 -0.25 13.38
CA ILE A 90 -8.07 -1.34 12.45
C ILE A 90 -8.50 -2.66 13.10
N SER A 91 -9.04 -3.61 12.34
CA SER A 91 -9.33 -4.94 12.89
C SER A 91 -8.03 -5.77 13.04
N GLY A 92 -8.03 -6.74 13.97
CA GLY A 92 -6.91 -7.68 14.13
C GLY A 92 -6.54 -8.38 12.82
N TYR A 93 -7.54 -8.80 12.04
CA TYR A 93 -7.36 -9.33 10.70
C TYR A 93 -6.62 -8.36 9.75
N ASN A 94 -7.03 -7.11 9.70
CA ASN A 94 -6.37 -6.13 8.83
C ASN A 94 -4.94 -5.81 9.30
N LEU A 95 -4.69 -5.84 10.60
CA LEU A 95 -3.35 -5.66 11.17
C LEU A 95 -2.44 -6.83 10.76
N PHE A 96 -2.90 -8.08 10.91
CA PHE A 96 -2.22 -9.27 10.45
C PHE A 96 -1.91 -9.23 8.95
N VAL A 97 -2.92 -8.95 8.12
CA VAL A 97 -2.75 -8.86 6.67
C VAL A 97 -1.74 -7.77 6.30
N SER A 98 -1.73 -6.65 7.02
CA SER A 98 -0.74 -5.58 6.79
C SER A 98 0.68 -6.07 7.06
N ALA A 99 0.91 -6.81 8.16
CA ALA A 99 2.21 -7.40 8.49
C ALA A 99 2.63 -8.46 7.45
N TYR A 100 1.71 -9.36 7.08
CA TYR A 100 1.95 -10.39 6.06
C TYR A 100 2.40 -9.80 4.73
N HIS A 101 1.70 -8.77 4.26
CA HIS A 101 2.08 -8.04 3.03
C HIS A 101 3.41 -7.30 3.17
N GLY A 102 3.75 -6.82 4.37
CA GLY A 102 5.05 -6.21 4.64
C GLY A 102 6.20 -7.20 4.48
N PHE A 103 6.08 -8.39 5.07
CA PHE A 103 7.07 -9.45 4.87
C PHE A 103 7.21 -9.85 3.42
N ALA A 104 6.11 -10.03 2.70
CA ALA A 104 6.13 -10.36 1.29
C ALA A 104 6.81 -9.26 0.44
N GLN A 105 6.64 -7.99 0.78
CA GLN A 105 7.35 -6.89 0.13
C GLN A 105 8.87 -6.92 0.38
N LEU A 106 9.31 -7.48 1.49
CA LEU A 106 10.73 -7.70 1.79
C LEU A 106 11.30 -8.98 1.14
N GLY A 107 10.48 -9.69 0.37
CA GLY A 107 10.88 -10.96 -0.25
C GLY A 107 10.82 -12.15 0.71
N ASN A 108 10.25 -11.99 1.89
CA ASN A 108 10.09 -13.03 2.90
C ASN A 108 8.65 -13.54 2.92
N GLU A 109 8.45 -14.83 2.73
CA GLU A 109 7.15 -15.48 2.98
C GLU A 109 7.11 -15.98 4.42
N HIS A 110 6.74 -15.09 5.33
CA HIS A 110 6.65 -15.40 6.75
C HIS A 110 5.25 -15.12 7.29
N VAL A 111 4.73 -16.03 8.10
CA VAL A 111 3.49 -15.80 8.84
C VAL A 111 3.83 -14.93 10.06
N PRO A 112 3.29 -13.71 10.15
CA PRO A 112 3.63 -12.81 11.23
C PRO A 112 3.10 -13.31 12.57
N SER A 113 3.94 -13.22 13.59
CA SER A 113 3.53 -13.46 14.97
C SER A 113 2.82 -12.23 15.56
N PRO A 114 1.86 -12.39 16.48
CA PRO A 114 1.19 -11.27 17.10
C PRO A 114 2.17 -10.47 17.96
N VAL A 115 2.38 -9.22 17.59
CA VAL A 115 3.24 -8.28 18.32
C VAL A 115 2.60 -6.90 18.32
N PRO A 116 2.85 -6.09 19.36
CA PRO A 116 2.39 -4.70 19.36
C PRO A 116 2.93 -3.91 18.17
N TYR A 117 2.12 -2.99 17.67
CA TYR A 117 2.56 -2.10 16.60
C TYR A 117 3.75 -1.26 17.11
N PRO A 118 4.91 -1.28 16.42
CA PRO A 118 6.12 -0.63 16.90
C PRO A 118 6.02 0.89 16.78
N ALA A 119 6.70 1.60 17.68
CA ALA A 119 7.01 2.99 17.47
C ALA A 119 8.11 3.12 16.41
N PHE A 120 7.77 3.68 15.26
CA PHE A 120 8.76 3.92 14.21
C PHE A 120 9.64 5.13 14.55
N PRO A 121 10.94 5.08 14.20
CA PRO A 121 11.83 6.22 14.41
C PRO A 121 11.40 7.42 13.57
N VAL A 122 11.78 8.61 14.02
CA VAL A 122 11.68 9.81 13.19
C VAL A 122 12.71 9.69 12.07
N PHE A 123 12.27 9.75 10.83
CA PHE A 123 13.14 9.64 9.66
C PHE A 123 12.84 10.71 8.62
N CYS A 124 13.84 11.07 7.86
CA CYS A 124 13.73 11.96 6.72
C CYS A 124 14.63 11.45 5.60
N ALA A 125 14.10 11.39 4.40
CA ALA A 125 14.87 11.04 3.22
C ALA A 125 14.93 12.24 2.27
N THR A 126 16.15 12.67 1.94
CA THR A 126 16.43 13.73 0.98
C THR A 126 17.26 13.17 -0.17
N SER A 127 17.18 13.79 -1.33
CA SER A 127 18.04 13.42 -2.46
C SER A 127 19.49 13.79 -2.18
N LYS A 128 20.41 12.88 -2.46
CA LYS A 128 21.85 13.10 -2.38
C LYS A 128 22.46 13.26 -3.78
N SER A 129 22.22 12.29 -4.65
CA SER A 129 22.70 12.31 -6.03
C SER A 129 21.88 11.36 -6.90
N ALA A 130 21.96 11.57 -8.20
CA ALA A 130 21.43 10.64 -9.18
C ALA A 130 22.54 10.36 -10.21
N THR A 131 22.78 9.11 -10.47
CA THR A 131 23.82 8.65 -11.41
C THR A 131 23.18 7.66 -12.36
N GLU A 132 23.45 7.83 -13.66
CA GLU A 132 23.07 6.85 -14.66
C GLU A 132 24.16 5.78 -14.72
N VAL A 133 23.77 4.52 -14.67
CA VAL A 133 24.65 3.37 -14.80
C VAL A 133 24.02 2.47 -15.84
N GLU A 134 24.64 2.38 -17.01
CA GLU A 134 24.06 1.74 -18.20
C GLU A 134 22.71 2.42 -18.56
N ASP A 135 21.58 1.71 -18.44
CA ASP A 135 20.25 2.26 -18.71
C ASP A 135 19.46 2.52 -17.42
N ASP A 136 20.04 2.26 -16.27
CA ASP A 136 19.42 2.35 -14.96
C ASP A 136 19.74 3.68 -14.26
N LEU A 137 18.78 4.22 -13.51
CA LEU A 137 19.00 5.37 -12.65
C LEU A 137 19.24 4.91 -11.22
N CYS A 138 20.44 5.13 -10.71
CA CYS A 138 20.76 4.97 -9.30
C CYS A 138 20.49 6.28 -8.56
N LEU A 139 19.38 6.32 -7.80
CA LEU A 139 18.98 7.46 -7.00
C LEU A 139 19.45 7.27 -5.56
N LYS A 140 20.52 7.94 -5.17
CA LYS A 140 21.02 7.94 -3.79
C LYS A 140 20.25 8.92 -2.94
N MET A 141 19.82 8.44 -1.78
CA MET A 141 19.11 9.21 -0.77
C MET A 141 20.01 9.43 0.45
N ASN A 142 19.83 10.55 1.09
CA ASN A 142 20.37 10.77 2.43
C ASN A 142 19.25 10.46 3.42
N LEU A 143 19.37 9.34 4.12
CA LEU A 143 18.42 8.91 5.12
C LEU A 143 18.94 9.27 6.51
N SER A 144 18.28 10.24 7.14
CA SER A 144 18.54 10.58 8.54
C SER A 144 17.57 9.77 9.40
N MET A 145 18.11 8.81 10.15
CA MET A 145 17.35 7.90 10.99
C MET A 145 18.31 7.23 11.99
N ASP A 146 17.86 7.07 13.24
CA ASP A 146 18.52 6.19 14.22
C ASP A 146 18.08 4.74 13.99
N ASP A 147 18.93 3.96 13.34
CA ASP A 147 18.70 2.52 13.14
C ASP A 147 20.00 1.74 13.35
N GLU A 148 20.40 1.59 14.58
CA GLU A 148 21.65 0.89 14.98
C GLU A 148 21.63 -0.59 14.57
N GLN A 149 20.46 -1.17 14.36
CA GLN A 149 20.29 -2.62 14.13
C GLN A 149 19.97 -2.97 12.67
N ASN A 150 19.94 -2.00 11.75
CA ASN A 150 19.50 -2.23 10.37
C ASN A 150 18.10 -2.90 10.28
N ARG A 151 17.25 -2.60 11.26
CA ARG A 151 15.94 -3.21 11.43
C ARG A 151 14.96 -2.72 10.38
N TYR A 152 15.08 -1.46 9.97
CA TYR A 152 14.14 -0.82 9.08
C TYR A 152 14.62 -0.83 7.65
N ARG A 153 13.70 -1.09 6.71
CA ARG A 153 13.97 -1.01 5.27
C ARG A 153 13.21 0.15 4.67
N LEU A 154 13.91 0.98 3.92
CA LEU A 154 13.31 2.09 3.20
C LEU A 154 12.62 1.57 1.93
N MET A 155 11.35 1.91 1.80
CA MET A 155 10.54 1.62 0.62
C MET A 155 10.12 2.93 -0.03
N GLY A 156 10.23 2.98 -1.36
CA GLY A 156 9.81 4.12 -2.15
C GLY A 156 8.78 3.76 -3.19
N LYS A 157 7.78 4.62 -3.35
CA LYS A 157 6.93 4.65 -4.54
C LYS A 157 7.35 5.84 -5.37
N ILE A 158 7.99 5.56 -6.50
CA ILE A 158 8.70 6.56 -7.31
C ILE A 158 8.04 6.69 -8.68
N PHE A 159 8.00 7.89 -9.19
CA PHE A 159 7.73 8.20 -10.58
C PHE A 159 8.60 9.37 -11.03
N LEU A 160 9.11 9.27 -12.25
CA LEU A 160 9.93 10.30 -12.87
C LEU A 160 9.11 11.07 -13.91
N THR A 161 9.34 12.37 -13.99
CA THR A 161 8.77 13.22 -15.03
C THR A 161 9.83 14.19 -15.54
N SER A 162 9.57 14.81 -16.68
CA SER A 162 10.35 15.97 -17.11
C SER A 162 10.27 17.08 -16.06
N PRO A 163 11.27 17.95 -15.94
CA PRO A 163 11.29 19.06 -14.99
C PRO A 163 10.00 19.89 -15.03
N GLY A 164 9.51 20.28 -13.86
CA GLY A 164 8.30 21.10 -13.71
C GLY A 164 6.96 20.38 -13.93
N LYS A 165 6.95 19.10 -14.29
CA LYS A 165 5.71 18.33 -14.46
C LYS A 165 5.32 17.62 -13.17
N GLY A 166 4.02 17.67 -12.84
CA GLY A 166 3.43 16.93 -11.72
C GLY A 166 3.18 15.45 -12.03
N CYS A 167 2.89 14.67 -11.00
CA CYS A 167 2.58 13.26 -11.13
C CYS A 167 1.25 12.89 -10.43
N LYS A 168 0.47 12.00 -11.08
CA LYS A 168 -0.68 11.36 -10.43
C LYS A 168 -0.19 10.21 -9.54
N THR A 169 -0.73 10.12 -8.32
CA THR A 169 -0.36 9.09 -7.34
C THR A 169 -0.50 7.66 -7.87
N SER A 170 -1.44 7.42 -8.78
CA SER A 170 -1.66 6.11 -9.41
C SER A 170 -0.52 5.65 -10.31
N LYS A 171 0.38 6.54 -10.71
CA LYS A 171 1.54 6.21 -11.57
C LYS A 171 2.78 5.81 -10.78
N LEU A 172 2.80 6.01 -9.47
CA LEU A 172 3.95 5.68 -8.63
C LEU A 172 4.20 4.17 -8.61
N ARG A 173 5.43 3.76 -8.91
CA ARG A 173 5.90 2.37 -8.86
C ARG A 173 6.68 2.12 -7.57
N THR A 174 6.61 0.91 -7.04
CA THR A 174 7.26 0.54 -5.78
C THR A 174 8.68 0.02 -6.04
N PHE A 175 9.63 0.55 -5.30
CA PHE A 175 11.02 0.11 -5.25
C PHE A 175 11.45 -0.10 -3.81
N ILE A 176 12.32 -1.07 -3.59
CA ILE A 176 12.98 -1.30 -2.31
C ILE A 176 14.35 -0.66 -2.39
N ALA A 177 14.74 0.10 -1.38
CA ALA A 177 16.07 0.65 -1.34
C ALA A 177 17.10 -0.46 -1.05
N CYS A 178 18.19 -0.46 -1.82
CA CYS A 178 19.38 -1.22 -1.50
C CYS A 178 20.33 -0.27 -0.74
N GLY A 179 20.36 -0.42 0.59
CA GLY A 179 21.00 0.56 1.45
C GLY A 179 20.30 1.93 1.40
N ASP A 180 21.00 2.95 0.96
CA ASP A 180 20.52 4.32 0.78
C ASP A 180 20.05 4.64 -0.65
N SER A 181 20.06 3.65 -1.55
CA SER A 181 19.89 3.88 -2.99
C SER A 181 18.69 3.14 -3.56
N PHE A 182 17.92 3.80 -4.43
CA PHE A 182 16.93 3.17 -5.27
C PHE A 182 17.49 2.96 -6.69
N ILE A 183 17.35 1.75 -7.21
CA ILE A 183 17.70 1.41 -8.59
C ILE A 183 16.42 1.40 -9.41
N ILE A 184 16.35 2.24 -10.43
CA ILE A 184 15.18 2.40 -11.30
C ILE A 184 15.58 1.92 -12.70
N PRO A 185 15.18 0.71 -13.10
CA PRO A 185 15.60 0.12 -14.34
C PRO A 185 15.00 0.81 -15.56
N ASP A 186 15.77 0.83 -16.67
CA ASP A 186 15.36 1.37 -17.98
C ASP A 186 14.63 2.74 -17.86
N PHE A 187 15.14 3.65 -17.02
CA PHE A 187 14.37 4.84 -16.63
C PHE A 187 14.09 5.77 -17.82
N ARG A 188 15.01 5.93 -18.75
CA ARG A 188 14.81 6.79 -19.93
C ARG A 188 13.64 6.28 -20.78
N LYS A 189 13.61 4.98 -21.07
CA LYS A 189 12.55 4.33 -21.84
C LYS A 189 11.23 4.27 -21.08
N SER A 190 11.28 3.86 -19.80
CA SER A 190 10.08 3.66 -18.96
C SER A 190 9.36 4.95 -18.65
N TYR A 191 10.07 6.06 -18.48
CA TYR A 191 9.50 7.36 -18.07
C TYR A 191 9.61 8.44 -19.15
N LYS A 192 10.20 8.13 -20.31
CA LYS A 192 10.42 9.06 -21.43
C LYS A 192 11.18 10.32 -21.00
N ILE A 193 12.32 10.12 -20.34
CA ILE A 193 13.20 11.18 -19.89
C ILE A 193 14.27 11.39 -20.97
N GLU A 194 14.27 12.57 -21.61
CA GLU A 194 15.15 12.88 -22.75
C GLU A 194 16.34 13.77 -22.38
N GLY A 195 16.34 14.38 -21.20
CA GLY A 195 17.38 15.32 -20.78
C GLY A 195 18.23 14.82 -19.62
N ASP A 196 19.19 15.67 -19.21
CA ASP A 196 20.09 15.41 -18.09
C ASP A 196 19.50 15.83 -16.74
N SER A 197 18.21 16.09 -16.69
CA SER A 197 17.50 16.40 -15.45
C SER A 197 16.10 15.83 -15.47
N CYS A 198 15.61 15.43 -14.30
CA CYS A 198 14.24 14.98 -14.13
C CYS A 198 13.67 15.43 -12.80
N GLN A 199 12.33 15.43 -12.73
CA GLN A 199 11.58 15.62 -11.50
C GLN A 199 11.27 14.27 -10.90
N VAL A 200 11.71 14.03 -9.67
CA VAL A 200 11.39 12.81 -8.88
C VAL A 200 10.18 13.09 -8.01
N HIS A 201 9.17 12.24 -8.12
CA HIS A 201 8.03 12.21 -7.22
C HIS A 201 8.15 10.97 -6.36
N LEU A 202 8.36 11.17 -5.05
CA LEU A 202 8.64 10.09 -4.11
C LEU A 202 7.60 10.07 -2.99
N ARG A 203 7.00 8.90 -2.77
CA ARG A 203 6.30 8.54 -1.53
C ARG A 203 7.12 7.43 -0.87
N TYR A 204 7.58 7.67 0.33
CA TYR A 204 8.47 6.74 1.02
C TYR A 204 8.00 6.44 2.43
N PHE A 205 8.38 5.28 2.92
CA PHE A 205 8.00 4.75 4.22
C PHE A 205 9.02 3.70 4.66
N LEU A 206 9.02 3.40 5.95
CA LEU A 206 9.83 2.31 6.51
C LEU A 206 8.97 1.07 6.66
N ILE A 207 9.61 -0.09 6.43
CA ILE A 207 9.09 -1.39 6.84
C ILE A 207 10.02 -1.92 7.91
N ASP A 208 9.44 -2.36 9.01
CA ASP A 208 10.14 -3.10 10.04
C ASP A 208 10.35 -4.55 9.59
N SER A 209 11.60 -4.96 9.42
CA SER A 209 11.95 -6.30 8.96
C SER A 209 11.64 -7.41 9.95
N VAL A 210 11.44 -7.08 11.23
CA VAL A 210 11.13 -8.04 12.31
C VAL A 210 9.62 -8.29 12.41
N THR A 211 8.80 -7.26 12.22
CA THR A 211 7.36 -7.36 12.43
C THR A 211 6.54 -7.31 11.14
N GLY A 212 7.13 -6.89 10.03
CA GLY A 212 6.44 -6.66 8.76
C GLY A 212 5.58 -5.39 8.75
N PHE A 213 5.48 -4.65 9.85
CA PHE A 213 4.70 -3.42 9.88
C PHE A 213 5.38 -2.29 9.10
N ARG A 214 4.58 -1.37 8.64
CA ARG A 214 5.03 -0.17 7.93
C ARG A 214 4.51 1.08 8.60
N CYS A 215 5.33 2.12 8.59
CA CYS A 215 4.92 3.44 9.05
C CYS A 215 4.09 4.19 7.99
N ASP A 216 3.61 5.35 8.37
CA ASP A 216 2.92 6.25 7.45
C ASP A 216 3.83 6.76 6.33
N PHE A 217 3.22 7.04 5.18
CA PHE A 217 3.93 7.57 4.03
C PHE A 217 4.34 9.02 4.24
N LYS A 218 5.58 9.32 3.90
CA LYS A 218 6.06 10.68 3.64
C LYS A 218 6.09 10.93 2.14
N LYS A 219 5.92 12.18 1.73
CA LYS A 219 5.93 12.59 0.33
C LYS A 219 6.96 13.69 0.14
N THR A 220 7.70 13.59 -0.94
CA THR A 220 8.58 14.65 -1.38
C THR A 220 8.64 14.69 -2.91
N SER A 221 9.00 15.83 -3.44
CA SER A 221 9.21 15.99 -4.88
C SER A 221 10.36 16.96 -5.07
N PHE A 222 11.35 16.57 -5.86
CA PHE A 222 12.56 17.35 -6.08
C PHE A 222 13.09 17.13 -7.49
N GLN A 223 13.77 18.15 -8.00
CA GLN A 223 14.47 18.06 -9.27
C GLN A 223 15.91 17.57 -9.03
N ILE A 224 16.37 16.69 -9.91
CA ILE A 224 17.74 16.17 -9.90
C ILE A 224 18.39 16.36 -11.25
N SER A 225 19.70 16.55 -11.23
CA SER A 225 20.56 16.42 -12.40
C SER A 225 21.15 15.02 -12.43
N ILE A 226 21.06 14.38 -13.59
CA ILE A 226 21.56 13.04 -13.82
C ILE A 226 23.02 13.18 -14.22
N LYS A 227 23.90 12.52 -13.50
CA LYS A 227 25.33 12.46 -13.83
C LYS A 227 25.60 11.16 -14.58
N ASN A 228 26.28 11.27 -15.69
CA ASN A 228 26.83 10.13 -16.43
C ASN A 228 28.07 9.60 -15.72
#